data_d9e6ca59af4b22bff9ddf3bb7dc5303c
#
_entry.id   d9e6ca59af4b22bff9ddf3bb7dc5303c
#
_cell.length_a   1.000
_cell.length_b   1.000
_cell.length_c   1.000
_cell.angle_alpha   90.00
_cell.angle_beta   90.00
_cell.angle_gamma   90.00
#
_symmetry.space_group_name_H-M   'P 1'
#
loop_
_entity.id
_entity.type
_entity.pdbx_description
1 polymer ?
#
loop_
_entity_poly.entity_id
_entity_poly.type
_entity_poly.pdbx_seq_one_letter_code
_entity_poly.pdbx_strand_id
1 'polypeptide(L)'
;MYHFLKTLKQEPVELPALSVVNRLSVQGALWLIARPFEHLNEDERADLQEVCQASFSLSTLHTLVQSFGQMAHKREGYRLEDWKKHVAESGLSEVQRFAKGLERDKEAVLAGLTVVYSNGQVEGQVNKLKLLKRTMYGRAGFSLLRQRVLHALS
;
A
#
# COMPACT_ATOMS: atom_id res chain seq x y z
N MET A 1 -0.73 -9.17 0.90
CA MET A 1 0.23 -8.61 1.86
C MET A 1 0.87 -9.68 2.76
N TYR A 2 0.14 -10.61 3.38
CA TYR A 2 0.70 -11.68 4.23
C TYR A 2 1.67 -12.67 3.53
N HIS A 3 1.49 -12.91 2.24
CA HIS A 3 2.35 -13.85 1.48
C HIS A 3 3.73 -13.28 1.17
N PHE A 4 3.82 -11.97 1.03
CA PHE A 4 5.06 -11.23 0.80
C PHE A 4 6.05 -11.34 1.99
N LEU A 5 5.51 -11.35 3.22
CA LEU A 5 6.31 -11.42 4.45
C LEU A 5 6.94 -12.81 4.69
N LYS A 6 6.42 -13.87 4.07
CA LYS A 6 6.91 -15.23 4.24
C LYS A 6 8.17 -15.53 3.42
N THR A 7 8.33 -14.82 2.29
CA THR A 7 9.47 -15.02 1.36
C THR A 7 10.74 -14.30 1.83
N LEU A 8 10.60 -13.19 2.59
CA LEU A 8 11.73 -12.44 3.15
C LEU A 8 12.52 -13.20 4.25
N LYS A 9 12.01 -14.37 4.70
CA LYS A 9 12.67 -15.20 5.72
C LYS A 9 13.78 -16.11 5.20
N GLN A 10 14.08 -16.14 3.90
CA GLN A 10 14.92 -17.21 3.32
C GLN A 10 16.32 -16.82 2.89
N GLU A 11 16.74 -15.56 3.02
CA GLU A 11 18.16 -15.23 2.84
C GLU A 11 18.76 -14.75 4.16
N PRO A 12 19.86 -15.36 4.64
CA PRO A 12 20.58 -14.85 5.79
C PRO A 12 21.33 -13.59 5.34
N VAL A 13 20.68 -12.44 5.45
CA VAL A 13 21.38 -11.16 5.42
C VAL A 13 22.15 -11.10 6.75
N GLU A 14 23.47 -11.11 6.71
CA GLU A 14 24.30 -10.75 7.86
C GLU A 14 23.97 -9.28 8.22
N LEU A 15 23.05 -9.11 9.13
CA LEU A 15 22.68 -7.81 9.66
C LEU A 15 23.78 -7.37 10.63
N PRO A 16 24.41 -6.21 10.42
CA PRO A 16 25.28 -5.64 11.43
C PRO A 16 24.49 -5.48 12.73
N ALA A 17 25.16 -5.64 13.86
CA ALA A 17 24.57 -5.57 15.19
C ALA A 17 24.06 -4.14 15.48
N LEU A 18 22.82 -3.87 15.09
CA LEU A 18 22.17 -2.59 15.27
C LEU A 18 21.24 -2.62 16.47
N SER A 19 21.30 -1.58 17.27
CA SER A 19 20.46 -1.43 18.47
C SER A 19 18.96 -1.43 18.14
N VAL A 20 18.58 -0.95 16.96
CA VAL A 20 17.20 -0.89 16.48
C VAL A 20 16.66 -2.25 16.02
N VAL A 21 17.51 -3.12 15.42
CA VAL A 21 17.08 -4.46 14.99
C VAL A 21 16.60 -5.30 16.16
N ASN A 22 17.12 -5.04 17.37
CA ASN A 22 16.66 -5.70 18.59
C ASN A 22 15.39 -5.08 19.20
N ARG A 23 15.03 -3.84 18.84
CA ARG A 23 13.84 -3.12 19.35
C ARG A 23 12.65 -3.21 18.41
N LEU A 24 12.89 -3.19 17.10
CA LEU A 24 11.84 -3.20 16.09
C LEU A 24 11.52 -4.61 15.65
N SER A 25 10.23 -4.94 15.65
CA SER A 25 9.77 -6.13 14.93
C SER A 25 9.91 -5.91 13.42
N VAL A 26 10.02 -7.00 12.65
CA VAL A 26 10.02 -6.93 11.17
C VAL A 26 8.81 -6.15 10.63
N GLN A 27 7.66 -6.30 11.27
CA GLN A 27 6.45 -5.56 10.90
C GLN A 27 6.59 -4.06 11.20
N GLY A 28 7.23 -3.70 12.33
CA GLY A 28 7.52 -2.31 12.69
C GLY A 28 8.44 -1.65 11.66
N ALA A 29 9.52 -2.31 11.28
CA ALA A 29 10.44 -1.81 10.26
C ALA A 29 9.76 -1.63 8.88
N LEU A 30 8.95 -2.61 8.46
CA LEU A 30 8.17 -2.49 7.22
C LEU A 30 7.16 -1.33 7.27
N TRP A 31 6.57 -1.10 8.44
CA TRP A 31 5.62 -0.01 8.62
C TRP A 31 6.29 1.36 8.53
N LEU A 32 7.50 1.51 9.10
CA LEU A 32 8.32 2.71 8.97
C LEU A 32 8.71 2.97 7.51
N ILE A 33 9.11 1.92 6.77
CA ILE A 33 9.47 2.03 5.35
C ILE A 33 8.27 2.45 4.49
N ALA A 34 7.07 1.95 4.80
CA ALA A 34 5.87 2.20 4.00
C ALA A 34 5.19 3.54 4.29
N ARG A 35 5.34 4.06 5.50
CA ARG A 35 4.67 5.30 5.92
C ARG A 35 5.32 6.53 5.28
N PRO A 36 4.54 7.53 4.83
CA PRO A 36 5.09 8.79 4.34
C PRO A 36 5.99 9.44 5.40
N PHE A 37 7.16 9.90 4.98
CA PHE A 37 8.16 10.49 5.88
C PHE A 37 7.61 11.67 6.69
N GLU A 38 6.68 12.43 6.12
CA GLU A 38 6.01 13.57 6.75
C GLU A 38 5.17 13.18 7.97
N HIS A 39 4.69 11.93 8.01
CA HIS A 39 3.84 11.42 9.08
C HIS A 39 4.61 10.68 10.19
N LEU A 40 5.94 10.63 10.10
CA LEU A 40 6.79 10.03 11.11
C LEU A 40 7.17 11.08 12.17
N ASN A 41 7.11 10.70 13.44
CA ASN A 41 7.67 11.50 14.54
C ASN A 41 9.20 11.43 14.54
N GLU A 42 9.86 12.18 15.43
CA GLU A 42 11.32 12.27 15.48
C GLU A 42 11.98 10.92 15.81
N ASP A 43 11.43 10.17 16.75
CA ASP A 43 11.95 8.85 17.13
C ASP A 43 11.79 7.85 15.97
N GLU A 44 10.64 7.83 15.31
CA GLU A 44 10.37 6.99 14.14
C GLU A 44 11.29 7.33 12.96
N ARG A 45 11.65 8.60 12.77
CA ARG A 45 12.61 9.02 11.74
C ARG A 45 14.03 8.55 12.05
N ALA A 46 14.44 8.63 13.32
CA ALA A 46 15.73 8.12 13.76
C ALA A 46 15.79 6.60 13.54
N ASP A 47 14.77 5.86 13.95
CA ASP A 47 14.67 4.42 13.74
C ASP A 47 14.69 4.05 12.25
N LEU A 48 13.96 4.78 11.39
CA LEU A 48 13.98 4.60 9.93
C LEU A 48 15.37 4.85 9.34
N GLN A 49 16.05 5.90 9.80
CA GLN A 49 17.39 6.21 9.34
C GLN A 49 18.36 5.08 9.69
N GLU A 50 18.28 4.54 10.91
CA GLU A 50 19.10 3.43 11.34
C GLU A 50 18.82 2.14 10.53
N VAL A 51 17.54 1.86 10.25
CA VAL A 51 17.12 0.75 9.38
C VAL A 51 17.66 0.91 7.96
N CYS A 52 17.62 2.11 7.40
CA CYS A 52 18.15 2.39 6.05
C CYS A 52 19.68 2.33 5.99
N GLN A 53 20.38 2.73 7.07
CA GLN A 53 21.84 2.63 7.16
C GLN A 53 22.32 1.17 7.32
N ALA A 54 21.49 0.32 7.89
CA ALA A 54 21.82 -1.08 8.11
C ALA A 54 22.03 -1.87 6.82
N SER A 55 21.31 -1.50 5.74
CA SER A 55 21.37 -2.24 4.48
C SER A 55 21.04 -1.33 3.30
N PHE A 56 21.89 -1.39 2.29
CA PHE A 56 21.64 -0.72 1.00
C PHE A 56 20.31 -1.16 0.38
N SER A 57 19.96 -2.44 0.50
CA SER A 57 18.69 -2.98 0.01
C SER A 57 17.47 -2.34 0.70
N LEU A 58 17.54 -2.10 2.02
CA LEU A 58 16.47 -1.44 2.76
C LEU A 58 16.34 0.05 2.39
N SER A 59 17.45 0.74 2.21
CA SER A 59 17.47 2.12 1.73
C SER A 59 16.86 2.24 0.32
N THR A 60 17.25 1.35 -0.58
CA THR A 60 16.70 1.30 -1.95
C THR A 60 15.20 0.96 -1.92
N LEU A 61 14.79 -0.01 -1.10
CA LEU A 61 13.39 -0.36 -0.92
C LEU A 61 12.57 0.84 -0.42
N HIS A 62 13.07 1.55 0.60
CA HIS A 62 12.41 2.75 1.12
C HIS A 62 12.22 3.79 0.02
N THR A 63 13.27 4.10 -0.76
CA THR A 63 13.19 5.07 -1.86
C THR A 63 12.14 4.68 -2.89
N LEU A 64 12.09 3.40 -3.29
CA LEU A 64 11.12 2.91 -4.27
C LEU A 64 9.69 2.95 -3.73
N VAL A 65 9.47 2.60 -2.45
CA VAL A 65 8.15 2.64 -1.81
C VAL A 65 7.66 4.08 -1.68
N GLN A 66 8.51 5.00 -1.22
CA GLN A 66 8.15 6.42 -1.08
C GLN A 66 7.84 7.06 -2.42
N SER A 67 8.64 6.80 -3.45
CA SER A 67 8.40 7.34 -4.81
C SER A 67 7.09 6.81 -5.42
N PHE A 68 6.76 5.53 -5.21
CA PHE A 68 5.48 4.98 -5.63
C PHE A 68 4.30 5.60 -4.87
N GLY A 69 4.44 5.74 -3.55
CA GLY A 69 3.42 6.39 -2.71
C GLY A 69 3.17 7.84 -3.10
N GLN A 70 4.23 8.62 -3.37
CA GLN A 70 4.12 9.99 -3.84
C GLN A 70 3.44 10.08 -5.22
N MET A 71 3.84 9.21 -6.15
CA MET A 71 3.22 9.12 -7.47
C MET A 71 1.71 8.83 -7.36
N ALA A 72 1.32 7.92 -6.49
CA ALA A 72 -0.09 7.59 -6.26
C ALA A 72 -0.85 8.75 -5.60
N HIS A 73 -0.25 9.40 -4.60
CA HIS A 73 -0.87 10.51 -3.89
C HIS A 73 -1.04 11.75 -4.79
N LYS A 74 0.00 12.09 -5.56
CA LYS A 74 -0.01 13.24 -6.48
C LYS A 74 -0.71 12.95 -7.81
N ARG A 75 -1.14 11.71 -8.04
CA ARG A 75 -1.76 11.25 -9.30
C ARG A 75 -0.88 11.44 -10.54
N GLU A 76 0.40 11.18 -10.37
CA GLU A 76 1.42 11.32 -11.40
C GLU A 76 1.66 9.99 -12.14
N GLY A 77 0.58 9.35 -12.65
CA GLY A 77 0.67 8.04 -13.33
C GLY A 77 1.66 7.99 -14.50
N TYR A 78 1.97 9.15 -15.12
CA TYR A 78 2.97 9.24 -16.18
C TYR A 78 4.38 8.84 -15.72
N ARG A 79 4.67 8.86 -14.41
CA ARG A 79 5.97 8.46 -13.83
C ARG A 79 6.10 6.94 -13.63
N LEU A 80 5.05 6.17 -13.87
CA LEU A 80 5.04 4.72 -13.62
C LEU A 80 6.13 3.99 -14.42
N GLU A 81 6.35 4.37 -15.69
CA GLU A 81 7.35 3.71 -16.52
C GLU A 81 8.77 3.99 -16.04
N ASP A 82 9.07 5.21 -15.60
CA ASP A 82 10.38 5.56 -15.05
C ASP A 82 10.59 4.89 -13.69
N TRP A 83 9.55 4.81 -12.86
CA TRP A 83 9.60 4.06 -11.60
C TRP A 83 9.93 2.58 -11.86
N LYS A 84 9.32 1.94 -12.86
CA LYS A 84 9.60 0.56 -13.25
C LYS A 84 11.04 0.33 -13.70
N LYS A 85 11.65 1.30 -14.40
CA LYS A 85 13.08 1.24 -14.76
C LYS A 85 13.96 1.21 -13.50
N HIS A 86 13.72 2.12 -12.54
CA HIS A 86 14.45 2.12 -11.27
C HIS A 86 14.27 0.80 -10.49
N VAL A 87 13.07 0.22 -10.53
CA VAL A 87 12.81 -1.11 -9.93
C VAL A 87 13.64 -2.19 -10.62
N ALA A 88 13.73 -2.17 -11.95
CA ALA A 88 14.53 -3.16 -12.70
C ALA A 88 16.01 -3.09 -12.36
N GLU A 89 16.53 -1.88 -12.11
CA GLU A 89 17.93 -1.62 -11.75
C GLU A 89 18.24 -1.86 -10.28
N SER A 90 17.23 -1.94 -9.43
CA SER A 90 17.39 -2.04 -7.96
C SER A 90 17.98 -3.35 -7.46
N GLY A 91 17.94 -4.42 -8.25
CA GLY A 91 18.33 -5.76 -7.82
C GLY A 91 17.36 -6.43 -6.83
N LEU A 92 16.26 -5.78 -6.46
CA LEU A 92 15.28 -6.30 -5.49
C LEU A 92 14.24 -7.17 -6.21
N SER A 93 14.44 -8.49 -6.19
CA SER A 93 13.60 -9.49 -6.90
C SER A 93 12.11 -9.38 -6.56
N GLU A 94 11.79 -9.09 -5.29
CA GLU A 94 10.40 -9.00 -4.82
C GLU A 94 9.69 -7.77 -5.38
N VAL A 95 10.39 -6.62 -5.42
CA VAL A 95 9.84 -5.38 -5.98
C VAL A 95 9.72 -5.50 -7.51
N GLN A 96 10.68 -6.17 -8.16
CA GLN A 96 10.61 -6.46 -9.59
C GLN A 96 9.41 -7.37 -9.92
N ARG A 97 9.13 -8.37 -9.07
CA ARG A 97 7.95 -9.23 -9.22
C ARG A 97 6.66 -8.44 -9.06
N PHE A 98 6.61 -7.52 -8.09
CA PHE A 98 5.50 -6.59 -7.92
C PHE A 98 5.30 -5.74 -9.17
N ALA A 99 6.36 -5.10 -9.68
CA ALA A 99 6.29 -4.27 -10.89
C ALA A 99 5.80 -5.05 -12.12
N LYS A 100 6.23 -6.32 -12.28
CA LYS A 100 5.70 -7.21 -13.33
C LYS A 100 4.22 -7.52 -13.13
N GLY A 101 3.76 -7.60 -11.89
CA GLY A 101 2.34 -7.76 -11.58
C GLY A 101 1.49 -6.57 -12.04
N LEU A 102 2.00 -5.34 -11.88
CA LEU A 102 1.32 -4.13 -12.35
C LEU A 102 1.14 -4.09 -13.87
N GLU A 103 2.00 -4.74 -14.63
CA GLU A 103 1.91 -4.80 -16.09
C GLU A 103 0.68 -5.55 -16.59
N ARG A 104 0.19 -6.52 -15.84
CA ARG A 104 -1.00 -7.31 -16.22
C ARG A 104 -2.25 -6.44 -16.23
N ASP A 105 -2.33 -5.47 -15.34
CA ASP A 105 -3.48 -4.59 -15.19
C ASP A 105 -3.10 -3.12 -15.44
N LYS A 106 -2.15 -2.89 -16.36
CA LYS A 106 -1.53 -1.59 -16.62
C LYS A 106 -2.52 -0.46 -16.79
N GLU A 107 -3.55 -0.67 -17.60
CA GLU A 107 -4.59 0.35 -17.84
C GLU A 107 -5.34 0.71 -16.57
N ALA A 108 -5.72 -0.28 -15.78
CA ALA A 108 -6.41 -0.07 -14.50
C ALA A 108 -5.50 0.62 -13.47
N VAL A 109 -4.22 0.24 -13.43
CA VAL A 109 -3.20 0.87 -12.57
C VAL A 109 -2.99 2.33 -12.98
N LEU A 110 -2.80 2.62 -14.27
CA LEU A 110 -2.66 3.99 -14.77
C LEU A 110 -3.91 4.82 -14.49
N ALA A 111 -5.10 4.28 -14.70
CA ALA A 111 -6.34 4.94 -14.34
C ALA A 111 -6.38 5.27 -12.84
N GLY A 112 -6.04 4.32 -11.97
CA GLY A 112 -5.97 4.53 -10.52
C GLY A 112 -4.93 5.57 -10.07
N LEU A 113 -3.82 5.67 -10.81
CA LEU A 113 -2.76 6.64 -10.56
C LEU A 113 -2.99 8.02 -11.19
N THR A 114 -4.02 8.19 -12.02
CA THR A 114 -4.23 9.44 -12.78
C THR A 114 -5.58 10.07 -12.49
N VAL A 115 -6.63 9.24 -12.36
CA VAL A 115 -8.01 9.74 -12.25
C VAL A 115 -8.34 10.14 -10.81
N VAL A 116 -9.03 11.27 -10.66
CA VAL A 116 -9.44 11.81 -9.35
C VAL A 116 -10.52 10.95 -8.68
N TYR A 117 -11.25 10.17 -9.46
CA TYR A 117 -12.33 9.32 -8.93
C TYR A 117 -11.75 8.07 -8.26
N SER A 118 -11.92 7.99 -6.95
CA SER A 118 -11.63 6.76 -6.20
C SER A 118 -12.89 5.91 -6.08
N ASN A 119 -12.73 4.58 -6.02
CA ASN A 119 -13.83 3.66 -5.72
C ASN A 119 -14.43 3.86 -4.31
N GLY A 120 -13.86 4.76 -3.51
CA GLY A 120 -14.30 5.01 -2.13
C GLY A 120 -15.77 5.42 -2.03
N GLN A 121 -16.28 6.20 -2.97
CA GLN A 121 -17.71 6.56 -3.01
C GLN A 121 -18.59 5.34 -3.29
N VAL A 122 -18.19 4.52 -4.27
CA VAL A 122 -18.91 3.29 -4.62
C VAL A 122 -18.84 2.29 -3.47
N GLU A 123 -17.68 2.12 -2.87
CA GLU A 123 -17.47 1.25 -1.72
C GLU A 123 -18.27 1.72 -0.49
N GLY A 124 -18.30 3.02 -0.22
CA GLY A 124 -19.14 3.63 0.79
C GLY A 124 -20.63 3.33 0.59
N GLN A 125 -21.13 3.46 -0.65
CA GLN A 125 -22.53 3.15 -1.00
C GLN A 125 -22.82 1.65 -0.87
N VAL A 126 -21.91 0.78 -1.32
CA VAL A 126 -22.04 -0.67 -1.15
C VAL A 126 -22.06 -1.06 0.33
N ASN A 127 -21.22 -0.46 1.16
CA ASN A 127 -21.20 -0.72 2.60
C ASN A 127 -22.48 -0.22 3.29
N LYS A 128 -23.00 0.95 2.89
CA LYS A 128 -24.31 1.46 3.34
C LYS A 128 -25.43 0.51 2.97
N LEU A 129 -25.44 0.00 1.74
CA LEU A 129 -26.41 -0.99 1.28
C LEU A 129 -26.33 -2.29 2.07
N LYS A 130 -25.11 -2.80 2.33
CA LYS A 130 -24.89 -3.97 3.18
C LYS A 130 -25.38 -3.75 4.61
N LEU A 131 -25.17 -2.56 5.17
CA LEU A 131 -25.67 -2.20 6.50
C LEU A 131 -27.20 -2.21 6.54
N LEU A 132 -27.85 -1.55 5.58
CA LEU A 132 -29.32 -1.54 5.46
C LEU A 132 -29.88 -2.97 5.36
N LYS A 133 -29.25 -3.82 4.54
CA LYS A 133 -29.66 -5.23 4.43
C LYS A 133 -29.52 -5.99 5.75
N ARG A 134 -28.46 -5.74 6.51
CA ARG A 134 -28.24 -6.36 7.83
C ARG A 134 -29.28 -5.90 8.87
N THR A 135 -29.60 -4.60 8.93
CA THR A 135 -30.62 -4.07 9.85
C THR A 135 -32.03 -4.61 9.56
N MET A 136 -32.26 -5.09 8.38
CA MET A 136 -33.51 -5.73 7.97
C MET A 136 -33.50 -7.27 8.15
N TYR A 137 -32.48 -7.81 8.83
CA TYR A 137 -32.32 -9.25 9.10
C TYR A 137 -32.42 -10.15 7.85
N GLY A 138 -32.08 -9.63 6.67
CA GLY A 138 -32.17 -10.35 5.40
C GLY A 138 -33.58 -10.62 4.90
N ARG A 139 -34.63 -10.11 5.57
CA ARG A 139 -36.04 -10.32 5.21
C ARG A 139 -36.59 -9.32 4.21
N ALA A 140 -35.81 -8.31 3.82
CA ALA A 140 -36.25 -7.31 2.88
C ALA A 140 -36.21 -7.85 1.44
N GLY A 141 -37.38 -7.91 0.80
CA GLY A 141 -37.47 -8.04 -0.65
C GLY A 141 -36.88 -6.80 -1.37
N PHE A 142 -36.59 -6.94 -2.65
CA PHE A 142 -35.97 -5.88 -3.45
C PHE A 142 -36.70 -4.54 -3.39
N SER A 143 -38.04 -4.55 -3.47
CA SER A 143 -38.88 -3.33 -3.44
C SER A 143 -38.72 -2.54 -2.13
N LEU A 144 -38.72 -3.21 -0.98
CA LEU A 144 -38.56 -2.57 0.31
C LEU A 144 -37.11 -2.05 0.50
N LEU A 145 -36.12 -2.83 0.05
CA LEU A 145 -34.72 -2.40 0.09
C LEU A 145 -34.51 -1.14 -0.76
N ARG A 146 -35.10 -1.12 -1.98
CA ARG A 146 -35.04 0.05 -2.88
C ARG A 146 -35.66 1.30 -2.24
N GLN A 147 -36.84 1.20 -1.63
CA GLN A 147 -37.46 2.31 -0.93
C GLN A 147 -36.57 2.84 0.21
N ARG A 148 -36.01 1.96 1.04
CA ARG A 148 -35.14 2.33 2.15
C ARG A 148 -33.85 3.03 1.66
N VAL A 149 -33.27 2.56 0.56
CA VAL A 149 -32.08 3.19 -0.03
C VAL A 149 -32.40 4.59 -0.52
N LEU A 150 -33.52 4.77 -1.22
CA LEU A 150 -33.93 6.07 -1.75
C LEU A 150 -34.23 7.07 -0.62
N HIS A 151 -34.93 6.66 0.44
CA HIS A 151 -35.19 7.51 1.60
C HIS A 151 -33.95 7.79 2.45
N ALA A 152 -32.91 6.96 2.42
CA ALA A 152 -31.67 7.21 3.14
C ALA A 152 -30.71 8.14 2.38
N LEU A 153 -31.05 8.53 1.15
CA LEU A 153 -30.30 9.46 0.28
C LEU A 153 -30.95 10.86 0.23
N SER A 154 -32.16 10.99 0.72
CA SER A 154 -32.85 12.27 0.94
C SER A 154 -32.57 12.79 2.37
#